data_ed08dd43c60dc2fc0f2ecad5de7b01a5
#
_entry.id   ed08dd43c60dc2fc0f2ecad5de7b01a5
#
_cell.length_a   1.000
_cell.length_b   1.000
_cell.length_c   1.000
_cell.angle_alpha   90.00
_cell.angle_beta   90.00
_cell.angle_gamma   90.00
#
_symmetry.space_group_name_H-M   'P 1'
#
loop_
_entity.id
_entity.type
_entity.pdbx_description
1 polymer ?
#
loop_
_entity_poly.entity_id
_entity_poly.type
_entity_poly.pdbx_seq_one_letter_code
_entity_poly.pdbx_strand_id
1 'polypeptide(L)'
;SRSSCERLRVGCVIVSSGEQKNRIIAAGYNGFLPGAPHHSRVRDGHEQATVHAEQNAICDAARRGVSLEGATVYVTHFPCINCAKILSASGIRCIKYHSDYRNDELAKEILAESQVVLLKL
;
A
#
# COMPACT_ATOMS: atom_id res chain seq x y z
N SER A 1 7.06 -19.00 -1.64
CA SER A 1 7.96 -17.87 -1.39
C SER A 1 7.34 -16.89 -0.42
N ARG A 2 8.14 -16.14 0.23
CA ARG A 2 7.69 -15.15 1.19
C ARG A 2 8.34 -13.82 0.89
N SER A 3 7.79 -12.77 1.48
CA SER A 3 8.31 -11.43 1.26
C SER A 3 9.71 -11.29 1.84
N SER A 4 10.41 -10.25 1.41
CA SER A 4 11.80 -10.02 1.81
C SER A 4 11.97 -9.80 3.31
N CYS A 5 10.95 -9.29 4.00
CA CYS A 5 11.07 -9.02 5.43
C CYS A 5 10.78 -10.22 6.30
N GLU A 6 10.36 -11.34 5.72
CA GLU A 6 10.13 -12.62 6.41
C GLU A 6 9.10 -12.61 7.54
N ARG A 7 8.44 -11.50 7.78
CA ARG A 7 7.46 -11.43 8.87
C ARG A 7 6.05 -11.60 8.38
N LEU A 8 5.69 -10.89 7.33
CA LEU A 8 4.34 -10.83 6.86
C LEU A 8 4.35 -10.57 5.36
N ARG A 9 3.57 -11.37 4.65
CA ARG A 9 3.43 -11.18 3.23
C ARG A 9 2.30 -10.22 2.97
N VAL A 10 2.63 -9.05 2.46
CA VAL A 10 1.64 -8.05 2.11
C VAL A 10 1.72 -7.78 0.61
N GLY A 11 0.59 -7.89 -0.03
CA GLY A 11 0.48 -7.55 -1.45
C GLY A 11 -0.49 -6.40 -1.63
N CYS A 12 -0.27 -5.61 -2.67
CA CYS A 12 -1.07 -4.44 -2.97
C CYS A 12 -1.27 -4.33 -4.47
N VAL A 13 -2.51 -4.18 -4.90
CA VAL A 13 -2.87 -3.97 -6.30
C VAL A 13 -3.74 -2.73 -6.37
N ILE A 14 -3.43 -1.84 -7.31
CA ILE A 14 -4.19 -0.62 -7.52
C ILE A 14 -4.89 -0.69 -8.85
N VAL A 15 -6.18 -0.42 -8.83
CA VAL A 15 -7.07 -0.58 -9.98
C VAL A 15 -7.66 0.78 -10.34
N SER A 16 -7.68 1.10 -11.61
CA SER A 16 -8.23 2.37 -12.09
C SER A 16 -9.74 2.42 -11.89
N SER A 17 -10.27 3.63 -11.89
CA SER A 17 -11.70 3.90 -11.85
C SER A 17 -12.12 4.64 -13.11
N GLY A 18 -13.41 5.00 -13.20
CA GLY A 18 -13.91 5.74 -14.33
C GLY A 18 -14.10 4.87 -15.56
N GLU A 19 -13.80 5.39 -16.73
CA GLU A 19 -14.02 4.68 -17.98
C GLU A 19 -13.14 3.45 -18.13
N GLN A 20 -12.01 3.42 -17.46
CA GLN A 20 -11.10 2.27 -17.51
C GLN A 20 -11.18 1.44 -16.25
N LYS A 21 -12.39 1.19 -15.80
CA LYS A 21 -12.62 0.41 -14.58
C LYS A 21 -11.93 -0.93 -14.60
N ASN A 22 -11.48 -1.35 -13.42
CA ASN A 22 -10.91 -2.68 -13.18
C ASN A 22 -9.61 -2.95 -13.94
N ARG A 23 -8.92 -1.92 -14.36
CA ARG A 23 -7.59 -2.08 -14.90
C ARG A 23 -6.57 -1.99 -13.80
N ILE A 24 -5.69 -2.97 -13.71
CA ILE A 24 -4.56 -2.90 -12.79
C ILE A 24 -3.58 -1.89 -13.33
N ILE A 25 -3.35 -0.82 -12.57
CA ILE A 25 -2.47 0.26 -12.97
C ILE A 25 -1.19 0.33 -12.17
N ALA A 26 -1.14 -0.35 -11.02
CA ALA A 26 0.07 -0.45 -10.21
C ALA A 26 -0.06 -1.64 -9.28
N ALA A 27 1.07 -2.17 -8.85
CA ALA A 27 1.10 -3.30 -7.93
C ALA A 27 2.40 -3.30 -7.17
N GLY A 28 2.39 -3.92 -6.01
CA GLY A 28 3.58 -4.05 -5.20
C GLY A 28 3.38 -5.05 -4.07
N TYR A 29 4.48 -5.41 -3.45
CA TYR A 29 4.46 -6.19 -2.22
C TYR A 29 5.64 -5.71 -1.39
N ASN A 30 5.64 -6.01 -0.10
CA ASN A 30 6.72 -5.56 0.76
C ASN A 30 8.03 -6.24 0.34
N GLY A 31 9.09 -5.46 0.23
CA GLY A 31 10.36 -5.97 -0.25
C GLY A 31 11.47 -4.94 -0.14
N PHE A 32 12.67 -5.35 -0.53
CA PHE A 32 13.80 -4.45 -0.56
C PHE A 32 13.70 -3.49 -1.73
N LEU A 33 14.44 -2.39 -1.64
CA LEU A 33 14.44 -1.40 -2.72
C LEU A 33 14.98 -2.04 -4.01
N PRO A 34 14.39 -1.72 -5.15
CA PRO A 34 14.88 -2.25 -6.43
C PRO A 34 16.34 -1.90 -6.64
N GLY A 35 17.14 -2.92 -6.99
CA GLY A 35 18.57 -2.73 -7.22
C GLY A 35 19.44 -2.65 -5.98
N ALA A 36 18.84 -2.63 -4.80
CA ALA A 36 19.60 -2.60 -3.55
C ALA A 36 19.88 -4.01 -3.05
N PRO A 37 20.91 -4.19 -2.21
CA PRO A 37 21.17 -5.50 -1.61
C PRO A 37 19.99 -5.94 -0.75
N HIS A 38 19.72 -7.24 -0.75
CA HIS A 38 18.65 -7.82 0.06
C HIS A 38 19.17 -8.14 1.46
N HIS A 39 19.56 -7.09 2.19
CA HIS A 39 20.05 -7.21 3.56
C HIS A 39 19.15 -6.49 4.52
N SER A 40 18.73 -7.19 5.57
CA SER A 40 17.93 -6.56 6.64
C SER A 40 18.80 -5.55 7.39
N ARG A 41 18.21 -4.39 7.64
CA ARG A 41 18.83 -3.32 8.42
C ARG A 41 17.84 -2.81 9.42
N VAL A 42 17.96 -3.29 10.65
CA VAL A 42 16.99 -2.97 11.69
C VAL A 42 17.46 -1.78 12.52
N ARG A 43 16.57 -0.83 12.75
CA ARG A 43 16.82 0.33 13.60
C ARG A 43 15.62 0.48 14.52
N ASP A 44 15.86 0.58 15.83
CA ASP A 44 14.82 0.76 16.83
C ASP A 44 13.72 -0.29 16.69
N GLY A 45 14.12 -1.54 16.39
CA GLY A 45 13.18 -2.63 16.24
C GLY A 45 12.43 -2.67 14.92
N HIS A 46 12.73 -1.77 13.99
CA HIS A 46 12.05 -1.69 12.70
C HIS A 46 12.99 -1.91 11.54
N GLU A 47 12.55 -2.68 10.56
CA GLU A 47 13.31 -2.93 9.35
C GLU A 47 13.36 -1.65 8.52
N GLN A 48 14.55 -1.26 8.11
CA GLN A 48 14.77 -0.03 7.37
C GLN A 48 15.05 -0.25 5.89
N ALA A 49 15.46 -1.45 5.50
CA ALA A 49 15.89 -1.72 4.13
C ALA A 49 14.75 -2.11 3.20
N THR A 50 13.56 -2.34 3.74
CA THR A 50 12.40 -2.74 2.93
C THR A 50 11.36 -1.64 2.88
N VAL A 51 10.51 -1.70 1.85
CA VAL A 51 9.36 -0.80 1.74
C VAL A 51 8.08 -1.61 1.87
N HIS A 52 7.02 -0.96 2.30
CA HIS A 52 5.71 -1.61 2.40
C HIS A 52 5.12 -1.84 1.01
N ALA A 53 4.22 -2.81 0.91
CA ALA A 53 3.57 -3.13 -0.36
C ALA A 53 2.87 -1.93 -0.96
N GLU A 54 2.17 -1.16 -0.14
CA GLU A 54 1.45 0.03 -0.59
C GLU A 54 2.42 1.10 -1.10
N GLN A 55 3.54 1.28 -0.41
CA GLN A 55 4.58 2.22 -0.83
C GLN A 55 5.16 1.78 -2.16
N ASN A 56 5.44 0.49 -2.31
CA ASN A 56 5.97 -0.05 -3.56
C ASN A 56 5.00 0.17 -4.73
N ALA A 57 3.72 -0.05 -4.49
CA ALA A 57 2.72 0.14 -5.54
C ALA A 57 2.63 1.60 -5.98
N ILE A 58 2.67 2.53 -5.01
CA ILE A 58 2.64 3.96 -5.31
C ILE A 58 3.89 4.36 -6.08
N CYS A 59 5.05 3.88 -5.66
CA CYS A 59 6.30 4.19 -6.34
C CYS A 59 6.36 3.57 -7.74
N ASP A 60 5.77 2.38 -7.92
CA ASP A 60 5.64 1.77 -9.23
C ASP A 60 4.86 2.69 -10.18
N ALA A 61 3.73 3.21 -9.71
CA ALA A 61 2.95 4.15 -10.50
C ALA A 61 3.75 5.43 -10.80
N ALA A 62 4.43 5.95 -9.78
CA ALA A 62 5.21 7.18 -9.94
C ALA A 62 6.31 7.02 -10.98
N ARG A 63 7.02 5.89 -10.95
CA ARG A 63 8.10 5.64 -11.90
C ARG A 63 7.62 5.57 -13.34
N ARG A 64 6.40 5.11 -13.54
CA ARG A 64 5.81 4.96 -14.87
C ARG A 64 4.92 6.13 -15.28
N GLY A 65 4.80 7.14 -14.42
CA GLY A 65 3.99 8.31 -14.72
C GLY A 65 2.50 8.02 -14.76
N VAL A 66 2.03 7.07 -13.96
CA VAL A 66 0.62 6.68 -13.92
C VAL A 66 -0.08 7.39 -12.79
N SER A 67 -1.21 8.04 -13.08
CA SER A 67 -2.02 8.70 -12.06
C SER A 67 -2.82 7.68 -11.26
N LEU A 68 -2.88 7.88 -9.96
CA LEU A 68 -3.69 7.06 -9.06
C LEU A 68 -4.99 7.76 -8.65
N GLU A 69 -5.28 8.91 -9.25
CA GLU A 69 -6.46 9.69 -8.88
C GLU A 69 -7.74 8.87 -9.01
N GLY A 70 -8.51 8.81 -7.94
CA GLY A 70 -9.79 8.11 -7.93
C GLY A 70 -9.70 6.59 -7.91
N ALA A 71 -8.51 6.03 -7.84
CA ALA A 71 -8.31 4.59 -7.94
C ALA A 71 -8.72 3.83 -6.67
N THR A 72 -8.85 2.52 -6.81
CA THR A 72 -9.15 1.60 -5.71
C THR A 72 -7.93 0.74 -5.42
N VAL A 73 -7.59 0.62 -4.15
CA VAL A 73 -6.49 -0.21 -3.69
C VAL A 73 -7.04 -1.49 -3.09
N TYR A 74 -6.48 -2.61 -3.52
CA TYR A 74 -6.73 -3.91 -2.90
C TYR A 74 -5.45 -4.32 -2.20
N VAL A 75 -5.50 -4.49 -0.89
CA VAL A 75 -4.34 -4.86 -0.09
C VAL A 75 -4.68 -6.03 0.81
N THR A 76 -3.70 -6.90 1.03
CA THR A 76 -3.96 -8.11 1.80
C THR A 76 -4.24 -7.84 3.27
N HIS A 77 -3.63 -6.79 3.83
CA HIS A 77 -3.75 -6.48 5.24
C HIS A 77 -4.11 -5.02 5.46
N PHE A 78 -4.73 -4.74 6.59
CA PHE A 78 -5.08 -3.38 6.97
C PHE A 78 -3.84 -2.47 6.89
N PRO A 79 -3.94 -1.32 6.23
CA PRO A 79 -2.78 -0.45 6.02
C PRO A 79 -2.33 0.22 7.32
N CYS A 80 -1.01 0.35 7.50
CA CYS A 80 -0.50 1.12 8.62
C CYS A 80 -0.79 2.60 8.39
N ILE A 81 -0.63 3.40 9.45
CA ILE A 81 -0.98 4.81 9.37
C ILE A 81 -0.17 5.56 8.30
N ASN A 82 1.11 5.23 8.17
CA ASN A 82 1.94 5.89 7.16
C ASN A 82 1.48 5.55 5.74
N CYS A 83 1.14 4.30 5.49
CA CYS A 83 0.61 3.89 4.19
C CYS A 83 -0.76 4.51 3.93
N ALA A 84 -1.62 4.57 4.95
CA ALA A 84 -2.92 5.21 4.82
C ALA A 84 -2.80 6.67 4.38
N LYS A 85 -1.88 7.40 5.00
CA LYS A 85 -1.65 8.81 4.66
C LYS A 85 -1.17 8.95 3.21
N ILE A 86 -0.21 8.12 2.82
CA ILE A 86 0.37 8.21 1.47
C ILE A 86 -0.67 7.82 0.42
N LEU A 87 -1.45 6.79 0.68
CA LEU A 87 -2.52 6.38 -0.23
C LEU A 87 -3.53 7.51 -0.41
N SER A 88 -3.96 8.13 0.69
CA SER A 88 -4.88 9.25 0.62
C SER A 88 -4.27 10.41 -0.18
N ALA A 89 -3.02 10.75 0.10
CA ALA A 89 -2.33 11.84 -0.59
C ALA A 89 -2.14 11.56 -2.08
N SER A 90 -2.14 10.29 -2.47
CA SER A 90 -2.00 9.89 -3.87
C SER A 90 -3.29 10.02 -4.68
N GLY A 91 -4.39 10.38 -4.03
CA GLY A 91 -5.68 10.52 -4.70
C GLY A 91 -6.52 9.26 -4.70
N ILE A 92 -6.13 8.23 -3.98
CA ILE A 92 -6.89 6.99 -3.85
C ILE A 92 -8.26 7.29 -3.25
N ARG A 93 -9.28 6.68 -3.79
CA ARG A 93 -10.65 6.89 -3.33
C ARG A 93 -11.15 5.78 -2.42
N CYS A 94 -10.69 4.56 -2.61
CA CYS A 94 -11.18 3.41 -1.87
C CYS A 94 -10.04 2.44 -1.57
N ILE A 95 -10.03 1.92 -0.35
CA ILE A 95 -9.08 0.89 0.06
C ILE A 95 -9.89 -0.32 0.51
N LYS A 96 -9.62 -1.46 -0.11
CA LYS A 96 -10.24 -2.73 0.25
C LYS A 96 -9.16 -3.66 0.78
N TYR A 97 -9.34 -4.14 2.01
CA TYR A 97 -8.34 -5.00 2.65
C TYR A 97 -8.97 -6.33 3.05
N HIS A 98 -8.14 -7.35 3.14
CA HIS A 98 -8.59 -8.70 3.43
C HIS A 98 -8.50 -9.07 4.91
N SER A 99 -7.34 -8.84 5.52
CA SER A 99 -7.09 -9.29 6.89
C SER A 99 -6.94 -8.14 7.87
N ASP A 100 -7.55 -8.29 9.05
CA ASP A 100 -7.41 -7.35 10.16
C ASP A 100 -6.12 -7.66 10.91
N TYR A 101 -5.05 -7.01 10.54
CA TYR A 101 -3.79 -7.15 11.23
C TYR A 101 -3.40 -5.78 11.77
N ARG A 102 -3.43 -5.65 13.10
CA ARG A 102 -3.09 -4.40 13.77
C ARG A 102 -3.88 -3.19 13.24
N ASN A 103 -5.20 -3.31 13.28
CA ASN A 103 -6.06 -2.20 12.89
C ASN A 103 -5.75 -0.99 13.77
N ASP A 104 -5.57 0.14 13.13
CA ASP A 104 -5.23 1.39 13.79
C ASP A 104 -6.41 2.33 13.66
N GLU A 105 -7.01 2.71 14.79
CA GLU A 105 -8.15 3.61 14.79
C GLU A 105 -7.80 4.98 14.25
N LEU A 106 -6.58 5.42 14.46
CA LEU A 106 -6.13 6.70 13.92
C LEU A 106 -6.06 6.66 12.40
N ALA A 107 -5.61 5.53 11.84
CA ALA A 107 -5.60 5.38 10.39
C ALA A 107 -7.02 5.44 9.84
N LYS A 108 -7.98 4.81 10.52
CA LYS A 108 -9.39 4.88 10.12
C LYS A 108 -9.92 6.30 10.14
N GLU A 109 -9.61 7.04 11.20
CA GLU A 109 -10.03 8.43 11.32
C GLU A 109 -9.48 9.31 10.20
N ILE A 110 -8.19 9.16 9.92
CA ILE A 110 -7.53 9.93 8.87
C ILE A 110 -8.15 9.65 7.51
N LEU A 111 -8.40 8.37 7.22
CA LEU A 111 -9.00 8.00 5.94
C LEU A 111 -10.42 8.54 5.82
N ALA A 112 -11.20 8.46 6.90
CA ALA A 112 -12.56 8.99 6.89
C ALA A 112 -12.57 10.50 6.67
N GLU A 113 -11.69 11.22 7.35
CA GLU A 113 -11.57 12.67 7.20
C GLU A 113 -11.14 13.08 5.79
N SER A 114 -10.36 12.22 5.15
CA SER A 114 -9.90 12.45 3.78
C SER A 114 -10.88 11.93 2.73
N GLN A 115 -12.03 11.43 3.17
CA GLN A 115 -13.08 10.90 2.30
C GLN A 115 -12.63 9.68 1.49
N VAL A 116 -11.73 8.89 2.06
CA VAL A 116 -11.32 7.62 1.47
C VAL A 116 -12.18 6.51 2.09
N VAL A 117 -12.84 5.75 1.23
CA VAL A 117 -13.68 4.63 1.69
C VAL A 117 -12.77 3.45 2.07
N LEU A 118 -13.00 2.89 3.24
CA LEU A 118 -12.22 1.76 3.74
C LEU A 118 -13.15 0.58 3.95
N LEU A 119 -12.94 -0.49 3.21
CA LEU A 119 -13.81 -1.66 3.24
C LEU A 119 -13.02 -2.93 3.49
N LYS A 120 -13.55 -3.77 4.38
CA LYS A 120 -12.99 -5.10 4.60
C LYS A 120 -13.67 -6.09 3.65
N LEU A 121 -12.87 -6.89 3.00
CA LEU A 121 -13.38 -7.94 2.10
C LEU A 121 -13.80 -9.18 2.86
#